data_424119dce4568b4e131799fb6845846c
#
_entry.id   424119dce4568b4e131799fb6845846c
#
_cell.length_a   1.000
_cell.length_b   1.000
_cell.length_c   1.000
_cell.angle_alpha   90.00
_cell.angle_beta   90.00
_cell.angle_gamma   90.00
#
_symmetry.space_group_name_H-M   'P 1'
#
loop_
_entity.id
_entity.type
_entity.pdbx_description
1 polymer ?
#
loop_
_entity_poly.entity_id
_entity_poly.type
_entity_poly.pdbx_seq_one_letter_code
_entity_poly.pdbx_strand_id
1 'polypeptide(L)'
;MIENLLSKFSYDMWVALTILAGLLAWAFAKGRKDPRSKKAPTSREQRGTTQRPSGESPHEETDSSPKKKPRAIQKGSADEFTSAKRDIVASRETSDPFRPRIKGPHSDLSSSVEAQLLAPGMVYALAYGDFLNSFGLSNSRGITKMLKRDWDITDRSTLLRQIYSMLRDGHRSYYNDLRKKALDLAASQTRVNPGFPKSHWRELSRFINDERGLQTTNFTAWDLMRAANLTRAGEGLGWMTRDEAEDTLALINHGLRTTYSSWEEACDAFIVTRWLWLNEEGEAMEASDLHDQRRREALVGPNGVWNKIPWDGTYPSPRYLLLDASDENFQLNPMSRFEWEDAPRWERELDDESHKRIQERNER
;
A
#
# COMPACT_ATOMS: atom_id res chain seq x y z
N MET A 1 -22.74 -38.89 10.24
CA MET A 1 -22.41 -39.24 8.83
C MET A 1 -22.02 -38.03 7.99
N ILE A 2 -22.53 -36.84 8.26
CA ILE A 2 -22.21 -35.59 7.54
C ILE A 2 -20.84 -35.01 7.95
N GLU A 3 -20.45 -35.13 9.22
CA GLU A 3 -19.14 -34.64 9.70
C GLU A 3 -17.93 -35.38 9.11
N ASN A 4 -18.10 -36.67 8.78
CA ASN A 4 -17.03 -37.47 8.14
C ASN A 4 -16.88 -37.21 6.63
N LEU A 5 -17.81 -36.51 5.99
CA LEU A 5 -17.70 -36.08 4.60
C LEU A 5 -16.96 -34.76 4.47
N LEU A 6 -17.10 -33.86 5.46
CA LEU A 6 -16.47 -32.51 5.44
C LEU A 6 -14.96 -32.57 5.71
N SER A 7 -14.47 -33.56 6.45
CA SER A 7 -13.05 -33.74 6.75
C SER A 7 -12.19 -34.25 5.58
N LYS A 8 -12.80 -34.63 4.46
CA LYS A 8 -12.11 -35.15 3.26
C LYS A 8 -11.91 -34.08 2.16
N PHE A 9 -12.42 -32.87 2.38
CA PHE A 9 -12.20 -31.78 1.43
C PHE A 9 -10.86 -31.10 1.69
N SER A 10 -9.95 -31.15 0.72
CA SER A 10 -8.69 -30.45 0.81
C SER A 10 -8.96 -28.92 0.80
N TYR A 11 -8.07 -28.17 1.43
CA TYR A 11 -8.12 -26.69 1.47
C TYR A 11 -8.32 -26.09 0.05
N ASP A 12 -7.70 -26.69 -0.96
CA ASP A 12 -7.82 -26.29 -2.37
C ASP A 12 -9.24 -26.38 -2.92
N MET A 13 -10.02 -27.32 -2.45
CA MET A 13 -11.42 -27.51 -2.88
C MET A 13 -12.34 -26.48 -2.23
N TRP A 14 -12.05 -26.02 -1.00
CA TRP A 14 -12.76 -24.93 -0.35
C TRP A 14 -12.46 -23.58 -1.04
N VAL A 15 -11.23 -23.36 -1.45
CA VAL A 15 -10.82 -22.17 -2.25
C VAL A 15 -11.51 -22.18 -3.61
N ALA A 16 -11.55 -23.34 -4.30
CA ALA A 16 -12.24 -23.49 -5.58
C ALA A 16 -13.76 -23.24 -5.48
N LEU A 17 -14.41 -23.73 -4.42
CA LEU A 17 -15.84 -23.52 -4.18
C LEU A 17 -16.17 -22.05 -3.86
N THR A 18 -15.28 -21.35 -3.13
CA THR A 18 -15.46 -19.93 -2.81
C THR A 18 -15.29 -19.04 -4.06
N ILE A 19 -14.36 -19.40 -4.94
CA ILE A 19 -14.15 -18.73 -6.23
C ILE A 19 -15.35 -18.98 -7.15
N LEU A 20 -15.86 -20.19 -7.22
CA LEU A 20 -17.02 -20.55 -8.05
C LEU A 20 -18.29 -19.84 -7.57
N ALA A 21 -18.53 -19.75 -6.26
CA ALA A 21 -19.66 -19.00 -5.68
C ALA A 21 -19.55 -17.50 -5.97
N GLY A 22 -18.34 -16.92 -5.96
CA GLY A 22 -18.08 -15.54 -6.32
C GLY A 22 -18.36 -15.25 -7.80
N LEU A 23 -17.96 -16.16 -8.69
CA LEU A 23 -18.21 -16.06 -10.13
C LEU A 23 -19.70 -16.20 -10.49
N LEU A 24 -20.44 -17.08 -9.82
CA LEU A 24 -21.88 -17.24 -10.01
C LEU A 24 -22.63 -15.98 -9.52
N ALA A 25 -22.27 -15.43 -8.36
CA ALA A 25 -22.86 -14.18 -7.87
C ALA A 25 -22.59 -13.00 -8.80
N TRP A 26 -21.42 -12.91 -9.40
CA TRP A 26 -21.06 -11.89 -10.40
C TRP A 26 -21.84 -12.04 -11.69
N ALA A 27 -21.99 -13.26 -12.21
CA ALA A 27 -22.77 -13.56 -13.42
C ALA A 27 -24.26 -13.24 -13.22
N PHE A 28 -24.82 -13.51 -12.04
CA PHE A 28 -26.20 -13.15 -11.71
C PHE A 28 -26.43 -11.63 -11.58
N ALA A 29 -25.44 -10.89 -11.05
CA ALA A 29 -25.49 -9.44 -10.96
C ALA A 29 -25.42 -8.77 -12.35
N LYS A 30 -24.70 -9.36 -13.30
CA LYS A 30 -24.52 -8.83 -14.68
C LYS A 30 -25.69 -9.17 -15.60
N GLY A 31 -26.49 -10.19 -15.29
CA GLY A 31 -27.64 -10.65 -16.09
C GLY A 31 -28.92 -9.78 -15.97
N ARG A 32 -29.00 -8.88 -14.98
CA ARG A 32 -30.15 -7.97 -14.82
C ARG A 32 -29.91 -6.62 -15.50
N LYS A 33 -29.86 -6.59 -16.84
CA LYS A 33 -30.16 -5.37 -17.60
C LYS A 33 -31.64 -5.35 -17.90
N ASP A 34 -32.35 -4.43 -17.26
CA ASP A 34 -33.76 -4.14 -17.46
C ASP A 34 -33.98 -3.56 -18.89
N PRO A 35 -34.81 -4.18 -19.75
CA PRO A 35 -35.02 -3.72 -21.13
C PRO A 35 -36.20 -2.74 -21.27
N ARG A 36 -36.38 -1.76 -20.36
CA ARG A 36 -37.43 -0.75 -20.50
C ARG A 36 -36.93 0.65 -20.22
N SER A 37 -36.35 1.31 -21.23
CA SER A 37 -36.39 2.77 -21.32
C SER A 37 -36.05 3.22 -22.76
N LYS A 38 -37.04 3.13 -23.64
CA LYS A 38 -37.11 3.98 -24.84
C LYS A 38 -38.42 4.71 -24.82
N LYS A 39 -38.42 6.02 -24.54
CA LYS A 39 -39.27 7.03 -25.14
C LYS A 39 -38.81 8.43 -24.72
N ALA A 40 -38.35 9.18 -25.68
CA ALA A 40 -38.27 10.65 -25.69
C ALA A 40 -39.50 11.20 -26.42
N PRO A 41 -39.64 12.54 -26.65
CA PRO A 41 -39.68 13.70 -25.75
C PRO A 41 -40.94 14.52 -26.03
N THR A 42 -41.32 15.48 -25.21
CA THR A 42 -41.92 16.77 -25.61
C THR A 42 -42.15 17.74 -24.45
N SER A 43 -41.56 18.86 -24.62
CA SER A 43 -41.90 20.27 -24.35
C SER A 43 -43.02 20.67 -23.41
N ARG A 44 -42.69 21.74 -22.66
CA ARG A 44 -43.38 23.01 -22.47
C ARG A 44 -44.08 23.30 -21.17
N GLU A 45 -43.55 24.31 -20.52
CA GLU A 45 -44.15 25.51 -19.92
C GLU A 45 -45.03 25.46 -18.66
N GLN A 46 -44.59 26.31 -17.76
CA GLN A 46 -45.26 27.34 -16.96
C GLN A 46 -45.68 27.07 -15.50
N ARG A 47 -45.02 27.90 -14.66
CA ARG A 47 -45.56 28.79 -13.59
C ARG A 47 -46.50 28.22 -12.52
N GLY A 48 -46.15 28.57 -11.30
CA GLY A 48 -47.14 28.84 -10.25
C GLY A 48 -46.68 28.53 -8.82
N THR A 49 -46.11 29.48 -8.19
CA THR A 49 -46.36 30.09 -6.86
C THR A 49 -47.07 29.27 -5.76
N THR A 50 -46.46 29.34 -4.58
CA THR A 50 -47.02 29.58 -3.22
C THR A 50 -47.32 28.42 -2.29
N GLN A 51 -46.79 28.63 -1.07
CA GLN A 51 -47.29 28.41 0.29
C GLN A 51 -47.02 27.08 1.02
N ARG A 52 -46.26 27.27 2.11
CA ARG A 52 -46.25 26.52 3.38
C ARG A 52 -47.63 26.58 4.06
N PRO A 53 -48.04 25.69 4.99
CA PRO A 53 -47.36 25.58 6.29
C PRO A 53 -47.37 24.19 7.00
N SER A 54 -46.48 24.09 7.96
CA SER A 54 -46.51 23.48 9.31
C SER A 54 -47.37 22.25 9.63
N GLY A 55 -46.73 21.24 10.27
CA GLY A 55 -47.43 20.19 11.02
C GLY A 55 -46.48 19.17 11.65
N GLU A 56 -46.43 19.15 12.93
CA GLU A 56 -45.70 18.42 13.94
C GLU A 56 -45.57 16.90 13.80
N SER A 57 -44.51 16.41 14.45
CA SER A 57 -44.07 15.06 14.85
C SER A 57 -45.19 14.19 15.54
N PRO A 58 -44.93 12.93 16.02
CA PRO A 58 -43.66 12.27 16.34
C PRO A 58 -43.60 10.71 16.15
N HIS A 59 -42.39 10.17 16.44
CA HIS A 59 -42.04 8.81 16.92
C HIS A 59 -42.28 7.58 16.03
N GLU A 60 -41.17 6.92 15.68
CA GLU A 60 -40.80 5.59 16.21
C GLU A 60 -39.39 5.17 15.78
N GLU A 61 -38.56 4.86 16.78
CA GLU A 61 -37.28 4.21 16.66
C GLU A 61 -37.46 2.77 16.21
N THR A 62 -36.73 2.35 15.20
CA THR A 62 -36.29 0.97 15.08
C THR A 62 -34.85 0.93 14.57
N ASP A 63 -33.97 0.64 15.52
CA ASP A 63 -32.57 0.32 15.36
C ASP A 63 -32.43 -1.01 14.59
N SER A 64 -31.79 -0.97 13.44
CA SER A 64 -31.24 -2.16 12.78
C SER A 64 -30.03 -1.78 11.92
N SER A 65 -28.89 -1.62 12.58
CA SER A 65 -27.59 -1.50 11.90
C SER A 65 -27.16 -2.83 11.30
N PRO A 66 -26.89 -2.93 9.99
CA PRO A 66 -26.33 -4.12 9.40
C PRO A 66 -24.82 -4.18 9.71
N LYS A 67 -24.39 -5.27 10.37
CA LYS A 67 -22.97 -5.65 10.57
C LYS A 67 -22.24 -5.67 9.23
N LYS A 68 -21.40 -4.68 8.97
CA LYS A 68 -20.49 -4.66 7.81
C LYS A 68 -19.39 -5.71 8.01
N LYS A 69 -19.33 -6.70 7.11
CA LYS A 69 -18.19 -7.61 6.99
C LYS A 69 -16.91 -6.83 6.63
N PRO A 70 -15.72 -7.26 7.13
CA PRO A 70 -14.47 -6.63 6.73
C PRO A 70 -14.31 -6.73 5.21
N ARG A 71 -14.09 -5.58 4.59
CA ARG A 71 -13.89 -5.47 3.15
C ARG A 71 -12.44 -5.85 2.86
N ALA A 72 -12.21 -6.86 2.02
CA ALA A 72 -10.90 -7.22 1.52
C ALA A 72 -10.20 -5.98 0.95
N ILE A 73 -8.89 -5.87 1.18
CA ILE A 73 -8.02 -4.81 0.65
C ILE A 73 -8.23 -4.76 -0.87
N GLN A 74 -8.93 -3.72 -1.35
CA GLN A 74 -9.11 -3.51 -2.79
C GLN A 74 -7.75 -3.13 -3.38
N LYS A 75 -7.28 -3.88 -4.39
CA LYS A 75 -6.25 -3.43 -5.32
C LYS A 75 -6.69 -2.07 -5.87
N GLY A 76 -5.95 -1.00 -5.54
CA GLY A 76 -6.07 0.26 -6.28
C GLY A 76 -5.86 -0.05 -7.76
N SER A 77 -6.80 0.36 -8.63
CA SER A 77 -6.69 0.06 -10.05
C SER A 77 -5.52 0.84 -10.66
N ALA A 78 -4.85 0.26 -11.64
CA ALA A 78 -3.78 0.92 -12.40
C ALA A 78 -4.24 2.28 -12.99
N ASP A 79 -5.54 2.42 -13.28
CA ASP A 79 -6.16 3.65 -13.80
C ASP A 79 -6.16 4.80 -12.79
N GLU A 80 -6.29 4.53 -11.49
CA GLU A 80 -6.26 5.56 -10.44
C GLU A 80 -4.87 6.18 -10.28
N PHE A 81 -3.82 5.36 -10.43
CA PHE A 81 -2.44 5.84 -10.36
C PHE A 81 -2.02 6.63 -11.61
N THR A 82 -2.60 6.31 -12.75
CA THR A 82 -2.37 7.04 -14.01
C THR A 82 -2.93 8.47 -13.95
N SER A 83 -4.02 8.69 -13.20
CA SER A 83 -4.58 10.03 -12.96
C SER A 83 -3.67 10.88 -12.07
N ALA A 84 -3.17 10.32 -10.95
CA ALA A 84 -2.19 10.98 -10.08
C ALA A 84 -0.91 11.38 -10.84
N LYS A 85 -0.47 10.52 -11.76
CA LYS A 85 0.68 10.74 -12.63
C LYS A 85 0.49 11.95 -13.55
N ARG A 86 -0.70 12.14 -14.15
CA ARG A 86 -1.00 13.29 -15.02
C ARG A 86 -1.00 14.62 -14.26
N ASP A 87 -1.57 14.65 -13.05
CA ASP A 87 -1.66 15.87 -12.26
C ASP A 87 -0.30 16.32 -11.71
N ILE A 88 0.61 15.38 -11.42
CA ILE A 88 1.99 15.69 -10.99
C ILE A 88 2.85 16.17 -12.17
N VAL A 89 2.65 15.59 -13.35
CA VAL A 89 3.43 15.97 -14.56
C VAL A 89 2.97 17.31 -15.12
N ALA A 90 1.66 17.60 -15.15
CA ALA A 90 1.11 18.84 -15.72
C ALA A 90 1.47 20.11 -14.95
N SER A 91 1.88 20.02 -13.68
CA SER A 91 2.20 21.20 -12.84
C SER A 91 3.65 21.61 -12.82
N ARG A 92 4.58 20.99 -13.59
CA ARG A 92 6.02 21.14 -13.42
C ARG A 92 6.86 21.21 -14.71
N GLU A 93 6.42 21.90 -15.71
CA GLU A 93 7.18 22.03 -16.98
C GLU A 93 8.53 22.76 -16.91
N THR A 94 8.99 23.25 -15.76
CA THR A 94 10.20 24.11 -15.70
C THR A 94 11.30 23.69 -14.72
N SER A 95 11.14 22.63 -13.93
CA SER A 95 12.21 22.16 -13.02
C SER A 95 12.29 20.63 -12.99
N ASP A 96 13.50 20.07 -12.91
CA ASP A 96 13.73 18.65 -12.70
C ASP A 96 12.90 18.17 -11.49
N PRO A 97 11.91 17.26 -11.69
CA PRO A 97 11.03 16.81 -10.63
C PRO A 97 11.77 16.04 -9.52
N PHE A 98 13.01 15.59 -9.80
CA PHE A 98 13.83 14.83 -8.85
C PHE A 98 14.98 15.66 -8.26
N ARG A 99 14.95 17.00 -8.34
CA ARG A 99 15.95 17.82 -7.66
C ARG A 99 15.79 17.71 -6.14
N PRO A 100 16.81 17.17 -5.42
CA PRO A 100 16.75 17.05 -3.97
C PRO A 100 16.61 18.42 -3.29
N ARG A 101 15.69 18.53 -2.34
CA ARG A 101 15.50 19.71 -1.50
C ARG A 101 15.90 19.39 -0.07
N ILE A 102 16.92 20.07 0.42
CA ILE A 102 17.44 19.91 1.79
C ILE A 102 17.18 21.20 2.55
N LYS A 103 16.65 21.09 3.77
CA LYS A 103 16.40 22.22 4.66
C LYS A 103 17.64 22.50 5.51
N GLY A 104 18.05 23.75 5.58
CA GLY A 104 19.22 24.18 6.35
C GLY A 104 20.55 24.04 5.61
N PRO A 105 21.70 24.26 6.29
CA PRO A 105 23.02 24.10 5.72
C PRO A 105 23.25 22.66 5.30
N HIS A 106 23.69 22.46 4.06
CA HIS A 106 23.82 21.16 3.39
C HIS A 106 24.83 20.18 4.04
N SER A 107 25.49 20.60 5.10
CA SER A 107 26.74 19.98 5.54
C SER A 107 26.57 18.68 6.30
N ASP A 108 25.35 18.30 6.74
CA ASP A 108 25.32 17.23 7.74
C ASP A 108 24.11 16.28 7.72
N LEU A 109 23.81 15.71 6.55
CA LEU A 109 22.87 14.58 6.49
C LEU A 109 23.43 13.35 7.21
N SER A 110 24.76 13.23 7.32
CA SER A 110 25.43 12.04 7.87
C SER A 110 25.28 11.93 9.38
N SER A 111 25.25 13.03 10.10
CA SER A 111 25.07 13.07 11.56
C SER A 111 23.63 13.35 11.99
N SER A 112 22.73 13.68 11.06
CA SER A 112 21.34 13.99 11.35
C SER A 112 20.52 12.72 11.60
N VAL A 113 20.11 12.49 12.84
CA VAL A 113 19.18 11.39 13.19
C VAL A 113 17.85 11.52 12.42
N GLU A 114 17.35 12.75 12.25
CA GLU A 114 16.12 12.99 11.48
C GLU A 114 16.29 12.59 10.02
N ALA A 115 17.42 12.91 9.38
CA ALA A 115 17.70 12.48 8.01
C ALA A 115 17.83 10.96 7.89
N GLN A 116 18.44 10.30 8.88
CA GLN A 116 18.53 8.84 8.95
C GLN A 116 17.12 8.21 9.04
N LEU A 117 16.26 8.72 9.91
CA LEU A 117 14.89 8.23 10.07
C LEU A 117 14.07 8.43 8.80
N LEU A 118 14.19 9.60 8.16
CA LEU A 118 13.42 9.95 6.95
C LEU A 118 13.93 9.28 5.67
N ALA A 119 15.14 8.71 5.68
CA ALA A 119 15.79 8.18 4.49
C ALA A 119 14.91 7.19 3.69
N PRO A 120 14.21 6.22 4.29
CA PRO A 120 13.33 5.31 3.54
C PRO A 120 12.22 6.01 2.76
N GLY A 121 11.69 7.12 3.28
CA GLY A 121 10.62 7.91 2.66
C GLY A 121 11.10 8.87 1.55
N MET A 122 12.41 9.03 1.35
CA MET A 122 12.96 9.98 0.38
C MET A 122 12.57 9.65 -1.07
N VAL A 123 12.30 8.38 -1.39
CA VAL A 123 11.82 7.96 -2.72
C VAL A 123 10.53 8.68 -3.14
N TYR A 124 9.67 8.99 -2.17
CA TYR A 124 8.41 9.71 -2.37
C TYR A 124 8.55 11.21 -2.17
N ALA A 125 9.27 11.61 -1.11
CA ALA A 125 9.53 13.02 -0.83
C ALA A 125 10.16 13.73 -2.02
N LEU A 126 11.10 13.07 -2.69
CA LEU A 126 11.73 13.54 -3.92
C LEU A 126 10.69 13.78 -5.02
N ALA A 127 9.79 12.82 -5.27
CA ALA A 127 8.74 12.93 -6.29
C ALA A 127 7.71 14.02 -5.96
N TYR A 128 7.42 14.27 -4.68
CA TYR A 128 6.50 15.34 -4.24
C TYR A 128 7.17 16.70 -4.12
N GLY A 129 8.50 16.78 -4.24
CA GLY A 129 9.29 18.00 -4.05
C GLY A 129 9.25 18.49 -2.61
N ASP A 130 9.16 17.59 -1.66
CA ASP A 130 9.28 17.87 -0.24
C ASP A 130 10.76 17.98 0.18
N PHE A 131 11.00 18.54 1.36
CA PHE A 131 12.35 18.51 1.94
C PHE A 131 12.69 17.09 2.36
N LEU A 132 13.86 16.59 1.97
CA LEU A 132 14.24 15.19 2.22
C LEU A 132 14.59 14.93 3.69
N ASN A 133 15.09 15.93 4.39
CA ASN A 133 15.55 15.87 5.78
C ASN A 133 14.60 16.57 6.76
N SER A 134 13.32 16.66 6.45
CA SER A 134 12.33 17.28 7.35
C SER A 134 10.96 16.64 7.14
N PHE A 135 10.18 16.50 8.19
CA PHE A 135 8.81 15.96 8.14
C PHE A 135 7.82 16.89 7.42
N GLY A 136 8.15 18.17 7.30
CA GLY A 136 7.25 19.16 6.69
C GLY A 136 6.81 18.76 5.27
N LEU A 137 5.52 18.92 5.00
CA LEU A 137 4.91 18.69 3.70
C LEU A 137 4.85 20.00 2.90
N SER A 138 5.29 19.98 1.64
CA SER A 138 5.20 21.14 0.74
C SER A 138 3.76 21.42 0.29
N ASN A 139 2.90 20.39 0.28
CA ASN A 139 1.51 20.48 -0.19
C ASN A 139 0.57 19.55 0.61
N SER A 140 0.22 19.94 1.83
CA SER A 140 -0.67 19.15 2.71
C SER A 140 -2.03 18.87 2.08
N ARG A 141 -2.63 19.82 1.33
CA ARG A 141 -3.92 19.60 0.64
C ARG A 141 -3.81 18.54 -0.46
N GLY A 142 -2.72 18.56 -1.22
CA GLY A 142 -2.46 17.56 -2.27
C GLY A 142 -2.26 16.18 -1.66
N ILE A 143 -1.51 16.10 -0.57
CA ILE A 143 -1.27 14.85 0.17
C ILE A 143 -2.59 14.29 0.72
N THR A 144 -3.44 15.11 1.38
CA THR A 144 -4.76 14.64 1.87
C THR A 144 -5.65 14.11 0.75
N LYS A 145 -5.67 14.79 -0.41
CA LYS A 145 -6.44 14.30 -1.56
C LYS A 145 -5.89 12.97 -2.10
N MET A 146 -4.58 12.85 -2.19
CA MET A 146 -3.90 11.63 -2.63
C MET A 146 -4.19 10.46 -1.66
N LEU A 147 -4.06 10.68 -0.34
CA LEU A 147 -4.35 9.67 0.67
C LEU A 147 -5.79 9.15 0.55
N LYS A 148 -6.77 10.05 0.37
CA LYS A 148 -8.17 9.65 0.19
C LYS A 148 -8.40 8.91 -1.12
N ARG A 149 -7.84 9.40 -2.23
CA ARG A 149 -8.08 8.85 -3.58
C ARG A 149 -7.38 7.51 -3.79
N ASP A 150 -6.10 7.43 -3.40
CA ASP A 150 -5.21 6.32 -3.81
C ASP A 150 -5.09 5.24 -2.72
N TRP A 151 -5.47 5.59 -1.46
CA TRP A 151 -5.29 4.72 -0.30
C TRP A 151 -6.56 4.51 0.52
N ASP A 152 -7.65 5.21 0.23
CA ASP A 152 -8.88 5.26 1.05
C ASP A 152 -8.60 5.64 2.51
N ILE A 153 -7.56 6.48 2.72
CA ILE A 153 -7.14 6.99 4.04
C ILE A 153 -7.78 8.35 4.23
N THR A 154 -8.62 8.46 5.27
CA THR A 154 -9.39 9.69 5.58
C THR A 154 -9.13 10.26 6.97
N ASP A 155 -8.50 9.49 7.84
CA ASP A 155 -8.27 9.81 9.24
C ASP A 155 -7.07 9.05 9.82
N ARG A 156 -6.77 9.33 11.10
CA ARG A 156 -5.70 8.70 11.84
C ARG A 156 -5.83 7.17 11.87
N SER A 157 -7.00 6.62 12.19
CA SER A 157 -7.19 5.18 12.36
C SER A 157 -6.95 4.42 11.06
N THR A 158 -7.49 4.93 9.94
CA THR A 158 -7.26 4.34 8.61
C THR A 158 -5.80 4.45 8.18
N LEU A 159 -5.09 5.55 8.54
CA LEU A 159 -3.66 5.71 8.27
C LEU A 159 -2.83 4.65 9.03
N LEU A 160 -3.02 4.56 10.34
CA LEU A 160 -2.25 3.64 11.19
C LEU A 160 -2.47 2.18 10.80
N ARG A 161 -3.72 1.81 10.50
CA ARG A 161 -4.06 0.48 9.98
C ARG A 161 -3.33 0.19 8.67
N GLN A 162 -3.26 1.16 7.75
CA GLN A 162 -2.58 0.98 6.47
C GLN A 162 -1.06 0.84 6.64
N ILE A 163 -0.44 1.63 7.54
CA ILE A 163 0.97 1.50 7.89
C ILE A 163 1.23 0.10 8.48
N TYR A 164 0.44 -0.32 9.48
CA TYR A 164 0.57 -1.65 10.07
C TYR A 164 0.41 -2.78 9.06
N SER A 165 -0.57 -2.68 8.16
CA SER A 165 -0.77 -3.68 7.09
C SER A 165 0.46 -3.81 6.18
N MET A 166 1.15 -2.70 5.88
CA MET A 166 2.39 -2.76 5.10
C MET A 166 3.55 -3.37 5.88
N LEU A 167 3.63 -3.09 7.18
CA LEU A 167 4.65 -3.67 8.06
C LEU A 167 4.41 -5.17 8.27
N ARG A 168 3.15 -5.59 8.35
CA ARG A 168 2.76 -6.98 8.64
C ARG A 168 2.79 -7.89 7.41
N ASP A 169 2.12 -7.50 6.33
CA ASP A 169 1.93 -8.33 5.14
C ASP A 169 2.39 -7.63 3.86
N GLY A 170 1.91 -6.42 3.65
CA GLY A 170 2.17 -5.61 2.48
C GLY A 170 1.80 -6.30 1.16
N HIS A 171 2.45 -5.86 0.08
CA HIS A 171 2.37 -6.51 -1.23
C HIS A 171 3.38 -7.65 -1.37
N ARG A 172 4.43 -7.68 -0.51
CA ARG A 172 5.46 -8.70 -0.56
C ARG A 172 4.91 -10.10 -0.38
N SER A 173 3.92 -10.28 0.50
CA SER A 173 3.22 -11.55 0.70
C SER A 173 2.62 -12.06 -0.62
N TYR A 174 1.83 -11.22 -1.29
CA TYR A 174 1.24 -11.56 -2.58
C TYR A 174 2.30 -11.89 -3.66
N TYR A 175 3.38 -11.11 -3.74
CA TYR A 175 4.42 -11.35 -4.75
C TYR A 175 5.25 -12.61 -4.44
N ASN A 176 5.49 -12.92 -3.17
CA ASN A 176 6.14 -14.17 -2.79
C ASN A 176 5.27 -15.39 -3.16
N ASP A 177 3.96 -15.34 -2.92
CA ASP A 177 3.02 -16.37 -3.35
C ASP A 177 2.97 -16.52 -4.87
N LEU A 178 2.98 -15.40 -5.59
CA LEU A 178 2.98 -15.41 -7.04
C LEU A 178 4.28 -15.99 -7.60
N ARG A 179 5.43 -15.64 -7.01
CA ARG A 179 6.74 -16.22 -7.34
C ARG A 179 6.74 -17.73 -7.13
N LYS A 180 6.28 -18.21 -5.98
CA LYS A 180 6.17 -19.64 -5.70
C LYS A 180 5.34 -20.36 -6.75
N LYS A 181 4.14 -19.84 -7.05
CA LYS A 181 3.27 -20.40 -8.10
C LYS A 181 3.95 -20.40 -9.48
N ALA A 182 4.69 -19.36 -9.83
CA ALA A 182 5.41 -19.28 -11.10
C ALA A 182 6.50 -20.35 -11.21
N LEU A 183 7.27 -20.55 -10.14
CA LEU A 183 8.32 -21.58 -10.08
C LEU A 183 7.72 -22.99 -10.15
N ASP A 184 6.63 -23.25 -9.45
CA ASP A 184 5.93 -24.53 -9.48
C ASP A 184 5.39 -24.85 -10.89
N LEU A 185 4.82 -23.84 -11.58
CA LEU A 185 4.36 -23.98 -12.96
C LEU A 185 5.52 -24.24 -13.95
N ALA A 186 6.62 -23.52 -13.79
CA ALA A 186 7.82 -23.73 -14.63
C ALA A 186 8.38 -25.14 -14.43
N ALA A 187 8.46 -25.62 -13.20
CA ALA A 187 8.97 -26.97 -12.87
C ALA A 187 8.05 -28.08 -13.40
N SER A 188 6.73 -27.90 -13.35
CA SER A 188 5.75 -28.91 -13.77
C SER A 188 5.57 -29.04 -15.28
N GLN A 189 6.16 -28.13 -16.09
CA GLN A 189 5.95 -28.00 -17.54
C GLN A 189 4.43 -27.97 -17.92
N THR A 190 3.60 -27.59 -16.99
CA THR A 190 2.15 -27.57 -17.17
C THR A 190 1.77 -26.40 -18.07
N ARG A 191 1.07 -26.68 -19.18
CA ARG A 191 0.48 -25.61 -19.99
C ARG A 191 -0.55 -24.87 -19.15
N VAL A 192 -0.31 -23.59 -18.97
CA VAL A 192 -1.18 -22.73 -18.16
C VAL A 192 -2.57 -22.66 -18.79
N ASN A 193 -3.57 -22.82 -17.95
CA ASN A 193 -4.97 -22.71 -18.34
C ASN A 193 -5.27 -21.25 -18.76
N PRO A 194 -5.81 -20.99 -19.95
CA PRO A 194 -6.15 -19.65 -20.46
C PRO A 194 -7.25 -18.91 -19.65
N GLY A 195 -7.73 -19.47 -18.54
CA GLY A 195 -8.78 -18.90 -17.70
C GLY A 195 -8.35 -17.80 -16.73
N PHE A 196 -7.05 -17.46 -16.62
CA PHE A 196 -6.60 -16.37 -15.77
C PHE A 196 -6.88 -15.00 -16.40
N PRO A 197 -7.22 -13.96 -15.59
CA PRO A 197 -7.28 -12.59 -16.08
C PRO A 197 -5.95 -12.19 -16.74
N LYS A 198 -6.02 -11.45 -17.87
CA LYS A 198 -4.84 -11.06 -18.65
C LYS A 198 -3.75 -10.37 -17.80
N SER A 199 -4.14 -9.52 -16.86
CA SER A 199 -3.21 -8.83 -15.95
C SER A 199 -2.48 -9.78 -15.03
N HIS A 200 -3.17 -10.75 -14.45
CA HIS A 200 -2.59 -11.75 -13.56
C HIS A 200 -1.64 -12.70 -14.31
N TRP A 201 -2.03 -13.08 -15.54
CA TRP A 201 -1.16 -13.87 -16.40
C TRP A 201 0.15 -13.14 -16.74
N ARG A 202 0.09 -11.83 -16.99
CA ARG A 202 1.28 -11.02 -17.26
C ARG A 202 2.24 -11.01 -16.04
N GLU A 203 1.73 -10.76 -14.84
CA GLU A 203 2.53 -10.82 -13.62
C GLU A 203 3.21 -12.18 -13.47
N LEU A 204 2.46 -13.27 -13.63
CA LEU A 204 2.96 -14.62 -13.53
C LEU A 204 4.04 -14.93 -14.61
N SER A 205 3.81 -14.51 -15.84
CA SER A 205 4.75 -14.66 -16.96
C SER A 205 6.07 -13.94 -16.69
N ARG A 206 6.04 -12.76 -16.08
CA ARG A 206 7.24 -12.01 -15.68
C ARG A 206 8.07 -12.78 -14.67
N PHE A 207 7.44 -13.45 -13.70
CA PHE A 207 8.15 -14.33 -12.75
C PHE A 207 8.70 -15.58 -13.43
N ILE A 208 7.94 -16.25 -14.32
CA ILE A 208 8.41 -17.42 -15.07
C ILE A 208 9.66 -17.10 -15.88
N ASN A 209 9.67 -15.93 -16.54
CA ASN A 209 10.77 -15.47 -17.37
C ASN A 209 11.91 -14.78 -16.59
N ASP A 210 11.79 -14.71 -15.28
CA ASP A 210 12.72 -13.97 -14.40
C ASP A 210 12.99 -12.53 -14.87
N GLU A 211 11.97 -11.85 -15.37
CA GLU A 211 12.11 -10.48 -15.86
C GLU A 211 12.67 -9.58 -14.74
N ARG A 212 13.78 -8.89 -15.00
CA ARG A 212 14.48 -8.00 -14.04
C ARG A 212 14.92 -8.69 -12.74
N GLY A 213 15.11 -10.01 -12.74
CA GLY A 213 15.54 -10.76 -11.56
C GLY A 213 14.43 -10.93 -10.51
N LEU A 214 13.17 -11.02 -10.92
CA LEU A 214 12.03 -11.17 -10.01
C LEU A 214 12.10 -12.41 -9.13
N GLN A 215 12.75 -13.49 -9.60
CA GLN A 215 12.84 -14.73 -8.82
C GLN A 215 13.73 -14.58 -7.59
N THR A 216 14.68 -13.64 -7.60
CA THR A 216 15.60 -13.36 -6.50
C THR A 216 15.33 -12.04 -5.78
N THR A 217 14.46 -11.18 -6.33
CA THR A 217 14.15 -9.87 -5.73
C THR A 217 13.43 -10.05 -4.39
N ASN A 218 13.91 -9.33 -3.37
CA ASN A 218 13.17 -9.15 -2.11
C ASN A 218 12.22 -7.95 -2.23
N PHE A 219 10.93 -8.16 -1.96
CA PHE A 219 9.88 -7.14 -2.15
C PHE A 219 9.65 -6.24 -0.94
N THR A 220 10.38 -6.44 0.15
CA THR A 220 10.22 -5.71 1.43
C THR A 220 10.41 -4.20 1.27
N ALA A 221 11.37 -3.74 0.44
CA ALA A 221 11.63 -2.31 0.26
C ALA A 221 10.40 -1.54 -0.26
N TRP A 222 9.59 -2.16 -1.12
CA TRP A 222 8.37 -1.57 -1.65
C TRP A 222 7.37 -1.22 -0.55
N ASP A 223 7.15 -2.13 0.38
CA ASP A 223 6.18 -1.92 1.47
C ASP A 223 6.73 -0.95 2.52
N LEU A 224 7.98 -1.14 2.95
CA LEU A 224 8.59 -0.33 3.99
C LEU A 224 8.77 1.14 3.57
N MET A 225 9.20 1.41 2.33
CA MET A 225 9.35 2.78 1.84
C MET A 225 7.99 3.47 1.64
N ARG A 226 6.93 2.72 1.32
CA ARG A 226 5.55 3.22 1.28
C ARG A 226 5.03 3.51 2.68
N ALA A 227 5.28 2.63 3.65
CA ALA A 227 4.96 2.87 5.05
C ALA A 227 5.66 4.14 5.57
N ALA A 228 6.94 4.36 5.23
CA ALA A 228 7.68 5.58 5.58
C ALA A 228 7.04 6.84 4.98
N ASN A 229 6.57 6.78 3.74
CA ASN A 229 5.83 7.89 3.12
C ASN A 229 4.53 8.20 3.86
N LEU A 230 3.75 7.19 4.22
CA LEU A 230 2.52 7.37 4.99
C LEU A 230 2.79 7.89 6.40
N THR A 231 3.82 7.40 7.07
CA THR A 231 4.25 7.87 8.40
C THR A 231 4.59 9.36 8.36
N ARG A 232 5.38 9.78 7.38
CA ARG A 232 5.70 11.17 7.17
C ARG A 232 4.46 12.03 6.89
N ALA A 233 3.55 11.54 6.04
CA ALA A 233 2.30 12.22 5.76
C ALA A 233 1.43 12.35 7.03
N GLY A 234 1.40 11.30 7.86
CA GLY A 234 0.66 11.28 9.11
C GLY A 234 1.13 12.34 10.12
N GLU A 235 2.44 12.49 10.29
CA GLU A 235 3.01 13.54 11.14
C GLU A 235 2.71 14.93 10.56
N GLY A 236 2.98 15.14 9.27
CA GLY A 236 2.78 16.43 8.61
C GLY A 236 1.33 16.89 8.52
N LEU A 237 0.35 15.97 8.69
CA LEU A 237 -1.08 16.24 8.79
C LEU A 237 -1.59 16.32 10.25
N GLY A 238 -0.74 16.07 11.23
CA GLY A 238 -1.12 16.02 12.64
C GLY A 238 -1.94 14.78 13.03
N TRP A 239 -1.93 13.71 12.21
CA TRP A 239 -2.58 12.43 12.49
C TRP A 239 -1.70 11.48 13.30
N MET A 240 -0.39 11.70 13.30
CA MET A 240 0.58 11.04 14.18
C MET A 240 1.32 12.11 14.98
N THR A 241 1.66 11.80 16.21
CA THR A 241 2.61 12.61 16.98
C THR A 241 4.00 12.44 16.40
N ARG A 242 4.90 13.37 16.68
CA ARG A 242 6.30 13.29 16.26
C ARG A 242 6.96 12.02 16.78
N ASP A 243 6.72 11.68 18.04
CA ASP A 243 7.27 10.52 18.71
C ASP A 243 6.81 9.19 18.06
N GLU A 244 5.53 9.07 17.73
CA GLU A 244 4.99 7.92 17.00
C GLU A 244 5.58 7.79 15.59
N ALA A 245 5.76 8.91 14.90
CA ALA A 245 6.31 8.92 13.55
C ALA A 245 7.80 8.54 13.55
N GLU A 246 8.60 9.08 14.47
CA GLU A 246 10.02 8.74 14.62
C GLU A 246 10.19 7.26 15.00
N ASP A 247 9.38 6.74 15.91
CA ASP A 247 9.39 5.35 16.31
C ASP A 247 9.01 4.40 15.15
N THR A 248 7.97 4.73 14.41
CA THR A 248 7.57 3.96 13.22
C THR A 248 8.67 3.99 12.14
N LEU A 249 9.32 5.14 11.92
CA LEU A 249 10.44 5.23 10.98
C LEU A 249 11.68 4.47 11.49
N ALA A 250 11.91 4.40 12.79
CA ALA A 250 12.96 3.56 13.37
C ALA A 250 12.71 2.08 13.08
N LEU A 251 11.48 1.60 13.24
CA LEU A 251 11.08 0.23 12.89
C LEU A 251 11.27 -0.05 11.39
N ILE A 252 10.87 0.88 10.53
CA ILE A 252 11.05 0.77 9.08
C ILE A 252 12.55 0.69 8.70
N ASN A 253 13.39 1.55 9.30
CA ASN A 253 14.84 1.50 9.11
C ASN A 253 15.42 0.16 9.58
N HIS A 254 14.95 -0.35 10.74
CA HIS A 254 15.36 -1.65 11.25
C HIS A 254 15.02 -2.76 10.24
N GLY A 255 13.79 -2.78 9.73
CA GLY A 255 13.36 -3.74 8.71
C GLY A 255 14.19 -3.68 7.41
N LEU A 256 14.47 -2.48 6.89
CA LEU A 256 15.29 -2.33 5.69
C LEU A 256 16.72 -2.82 5.92
N ARG A 257 17.37 -2.39 6.99
CA ARG A 257 18.79 -2.67 7.24
C ARG A 257 19.07 -4.11 7.67
N THR A 258 18.06 -4.83 8.15
CA THR A 258 18.15 -6.27 8.40
C THR A 258 17.85 -7.11 7.16
N THR A 259 17.24 -6.50 6.14
CA THR A 259 16.85 -7.18 4.89
C THR A 259 17.83 -6.95 3.74
N TYR A 260 18.42 -5.77 3.65
CA TYR A 260 19.34 -5.34 2.59
C TYR A 260 20.72 -4.98 3.14
N SER A 261 21.72 -4.90 2.26
CA SER A 261 23.09 -4.55 2.62
C SER A 261 23.43 -3.08 2.36
N SER A 262 22.59 -2.36 1.59
CA SER A 262 22.86 -0.97 1.21
C SER A 262 21.59 -0.24 0.77
N TRP A 263 21.66 1.11 0.72
CA TRP A 263 20.62 1.94 0.11
C TRP A 263 20.43 1.64 -1.38
N GLU A 264 21.50 1.28 -2.09
CA GLU A 264 21.45 0.94 -3.50
C GLU A 264 20.63 -0.33 -3.72
N GLU A 265 20.94 -1.40 -2.98
CA GLU A 265 20.18 -2.65 -3.05
C GLU A 265 18.70 -2.45 -2.71
N ALA A 266 18.41 -1.71 -1.65
CA ALA A 266 17.03 -1.39 -1.27
C ALA A 266 16.31 -0.53 -2.34
N CYS A 267 17.02 0.41 -2.98
CA CYS A 267 16.49 1.21 -4.09
C CYS A 267 16.14 0.36 -5.30
N ASP A 268 17.04 -0.53 -5.68
CA ASP A 268 16.85 -1.39 -6.85
C ASP A 268 15.68 -2.36 -6.63
N ALA A 269 15.57 -2.95 -5.44
CA ALA A 269 14.44 -3.77 -5.06
C ALA A 269 13.11 -2.98 -5.08
N PHE A 270 13.10 -1.74 -4.59
CA PHE A 270 11.94 -0.86 -4.67
C PHE A 270 11.52 -0.58 -6.11
N ILE A 271 12.47 -0.26 -7.00
CA ILE A 271 12.21 0.06 -8.41
C ILE A 271 11.66 -1.15 -9.16
N VAL A 272 12.26 -2.33 -8.99
CA VAL A 272 11.79 -3.57 -9.62
C VAL A 272 10.38 -3.92 -9.13
N THR A 273 10.11 -3.79 -7.83
CA THR A 273 8.79 -4.07 -7.28
C THR A 273 7.75 -3.06 -7.75
N ARG A 274 8.11 -1.78 -7.84
CA ARG A 274 7.24 -0.73 -8.39
C ARG A 274 6.89 -0.99 -9.84
N TRP A 275 7.86 -1.38 -10.67
CA TRP A 275 7.63 -1.76 -12.06
C TRP A 275 6.66 -2.95 -12.17
N LEU A 276 6.84 -3.98 -11.34
CA LEU A 276 5.93 -5.13 -11.29
C LEU A 276 4.51 -4.69 -10.88
N TRP A 277 4.39 -3.82 -9.88
CA TRP A 277 3.12 -3.30 -9.38
C TRP A 277 2.38 -2.45 -10.42
N LEU A 278 3.08 -1.59 -11.17
CA LEU A 278 2.49 -0.78 -12.23
C LEU A 278 1.92 -1.66 -13.34
N ASN A 279 2.56 -2.78 -13.62
CA ASN A 279 2.15 -3.75 -14.63
C ASN A 279 1.84 -3.12 -16.01
N GLU A 280 2.60 -2.08 -16.38
CA GLU A 280 2.49 -1.33 -17.63
C GLU A 280 3.20 -2.03 -18.79
N GLU A 281 2.91 -1.64 -20.03
CA GLU A 281 3.53 -2.11 -21.27
C GLU A 281 3.77 -0.94 -22.24
N GLY A 282 4.68 -1.13 -23.20
CA GLY A 282 4.95 -0.15 -24.26
C GLY A 282 5.40 1.21 -23.73
N GLU A 283 4.93 2.28 -24.33
CA GLU A 283 5.31 3.66 -24.01
C GLU A 283 5.09 4.03 -22.53
N ALA A 284 4.04 3.50 -21.90
CA ALA A 284 3.78 3.75 -20.48
C ALA A 284 4.87 3.14 -19.59
N MET A 285 5.34 1.93 -19.91
CA MET A 285 6.44 1.27 -19.23
C MET A 285 7.73 2.05 -19.43
N GLU A 286 8.06 2.46 -20.67
CA GLU A 286 9.26 3.24 -20.98
C GLU A 286 9.29 4.57 -20.22
N ALA A 287 8.17 5.28 -20.16
CA ALA A 287 8.04 6.52 -19.40
C ALA A 287 8.23 6.29 -17.88
N SER A 288 7.73 5.17 -17.36
CA SER A 288 7.91 4.78 -15.95
C SER A 288 9.35 4.41 -15.65
N ASP A 289 10.03 3.70 -16.55
CA ASP A 289 11.44 3.34 -16.42
C ASP A 289 12.34 4.58 -16.41
N LEU A 290 12.13 5.52 -17.31
CA LEU A 290 12.86 6.80 -17.33
C LEU A 290 12.66 7.58 -16.03
N HIS A 291 11.43 7.60 -15.50
CA HIS A 291 11.12 8.24 -14.23
C HIS A 291 11.82 7.55 -13.05
N ASP A 292 11.87 6.24 -13.03
CA ASP A 292 12.55 5.47 -11.99
C ASP A 292 14.07 5.56 -12.10
N GLN A 293 14.62 5.61 -13.30
CA GLN A 293 16.04 5.87 -13.52
C GLN A 293 16.46 7.23 -12.95
N ARG A 294 15.70 8.29 -13.21
CA ARG A 294 15.98 9.62 -12.64
C ARG A 294 15.88 9.64 -11.13
N ARG A 295 14.89 8.93 -10.57
CA ARG A 295 14.76 8.77 -9.12
C ARG A 295 15.98 8.06 -8.53
N ARG A 296 16.39 6.96 -9.13
CA ARG A 296 17.58 6.20 -8.74
C ARG A 296 18.83 7.08 -8.77
N GLU A 297 19.03 7.83 -9.84
CA GLU A 297 20.17 8.73 -9.99
C GLU A 297 20.19 9.79 -8.89
N ALA A 298 19.05 10.39 -8.56
CA ALA A 298 18.95 11.40 -7.50
C ALA A 298 19.18 10.84 -6.09
N LEU A 299 18.93 9.54 -5.88
CA LEU A 299 19.08 8.87 -4.58
C LEU A 299 20.45 8.22 -4.40
N VAL A 300 20.87 7.40 -5.34
CA VAL A 300 22.08 6.55 -5.26
C VAL A 300 23.10 6.78 -6.36
N GLY A 301 22.83 7.66 -7.34
CA GLY A 301 23.83 8.08 -8.34
C GLY A 301 25.06 8.74 -7.70
N PRO A 302 26.11 9.10 -8.46
CA PRO A 302 27.36 9.63 -7.92
C PRO A 302 27.20 10.81 -6.95
N ASN A 303 26.17 11.64 -7.15
CA ASN A 303 25.81 12.75 -6.28
C ASN A 303 24.53 12.49 -5.48
N GLY A 304 24.10 11.25 -5.40
CA GLY A 304 22.86 10.84 -4.77
C GLY A 304 22.79 11.21 -3.29
N VAL A 305 21.58 11.53 -2.82
CA VAL A 305 21.37 12.01 -1.45
C VAL A 305 21.68 10.90 -0.42
N TRP A 306 21.40 9.65 -0.74
CA TRP A 306 21.65 8.53 0.15
C TRP A 306 23.13 8.21 0.35
N ASN A 307 24.02 8.62 -0.59
CA ASN A 307 25.47 8.52 -0.38
C ASN A 307 25.98 9.40 0.78
N LYS A 308 25.15 10.37 1.23
CA LYS A 308 25.44 11.24 2.39
C LYS A 308 24.79 10.73 3.68
N ILE A 309 24.09 9.61 3.63
CA ILE A 309 23.39 9.01 4.76
C ILE A 309 23.97 7.61 4.96
N PRO A 310 24.82 7.37 5.97
CA PRO A 310 25.45 6.08 6.18
C PRO A 310 24.41 4.97 6.32
N TRP A 311 24.60 3.85 5.63
CA TRP A 311 23.74 2.68 5.76
C TRP A 311 23.79 2.09 7.17
N ASP A 312 24.97 2.09 7.76
CA ASP A 312 25.26 1.63 9.14
C ASP A 312 25.11 2.75 10.18
N GLY A 313 24.52 3.89 9.78
CA GLY A 313 24.31 5.03 10.67
C GLY A 313 23.38 4.70 11.84
N THR A 314 23.59 5.41 12.95
CA THR A 314 22.82 5.20 14.18
C THR A 314 21.40 5.77 14.07
N TYR A 315 20.41 4.99 14.40
CA TYR A 315 19.01 5.40 14.58
C TYR A 315 18.45 4.81 15.88
N PRO A 316 17.41 5.40 16.49
CA PRO A 316 16.79 4.87 17.69
C PRO A 316 16.28 3.44 17.51
N SER A 317 16.36 2.62 18.56
CA SER A 317 15.67 1.32 18.57
C SER A 317 14.15 1.53 18.58
N PRO A 318 13.36 0.77 17.81
CA PRO A 318 11.90 0.89 17.80
C PRO A 318 11.30 0.49 19.15
N ARG A 319 10.29 1.23 19.58
CA ARG A 319 9.48 0.99 20.80
C ARG A 319 8.11 0.43 20.46
N TYR A 320 7.78 0.34 19.17
CA TYR A 320 6.53 -0.19 18.63
C TYR A 320 5.28 0.58 19.04
N LEU A 321 5.38 1.92 19.18
CA LEU A 321 4.27 2.78 19.60
C LEU A 321 3.05 2.70 18.67
N LEU A 322 3.24 2.36 17.40
CA LEU A 322 2.17 2.11 16.46
C LEU A 322 1.19 1.04 16.97
N LEU A 323 1.68 0.02 17.69
CA LEU A 323 0.86 -1.07 18.20
C LEU A 323 -0.03 -0.64 19.38
N ASP A 324 0.36 0.39 20.12
CA ASP A 324 -0.43 0.95 21.21
C ASP A 324 -1.67 1.71 20.72
N ALA A 325 -1.63 2.22 19.49
CA ALA A 325 -2.70 2.98 18.86
C ALA A 325 -3.83 2.12 18.25
N SER A 326 -3.74 0.79 18.35
CA SER A 326 -4.78 -0.11 17.87
C SER A 326 -6.09 0.06 18.66
N ASP A 327 -7.21 0.18 17.98
CA ASP A 327 -8.56 0.35 18.51
C ASP A 327 -9.58 -0.54 17.77
N GLU A 328 -10.89 -0.30 17.94
CA GLU A 328 -11.94 -1.06 17.24
C GLU A 328 -11.87 -0.97 15.71
N ASN A 329 -11.35 0.14 15.19
CA ASN A 329 -11.20 0.37 13.75
C ASN A 329 -9.87 -0.13 13.21
N PHE A 330 -8.89 -0.31 14.08
CA PHE A 330 -7.57 -0.83 13.77
C PHE A 330 -7.21 -1.92 14.79
N GLN A 331 -7.27 -3.18 14.38
CA GLN A 331 -6.93 -4.33 15.21
C GLN A 331 -5.61 -4.95 14.76
N LEU A 332 -4.80 -5.37 15.74
CA LEU A 332 -3.59 -6.13 15.47
C LEU A 332 -3.97 -7.53 14.97
N ASN A 333 -3.23 -8.01 13.97
CA ASN A 333 -3.42 -9.32 13.36
C ASN A 333 -2.06 -10.05 13.30
N PRO A 334 -1.67 -10.77 14.37
CA PRO A 334 -0.43 -11.51 14.42
C PRO A 334 -0.34 -12.61 13.36
N MET A 335 0.89 -13.05 13.08
CA MET A 335 1.16 -14.12 12.12
C MET A 335 0.62 -15.46 12.61
N SER A 336 0.26 -16.32 11.66
CA SER A 336 0.13 -17.73 11.93
C SER A 336 1.50 -18.35 12.22
N ARG A 337 1.52 -19.50 12.91
CA ARG A 337 2.77 -20.20 13.21
C ARG A 337 3.61 -20.51 11.96
N PHE A 338 2.95 -20.88 10.86
CA PHE A 338 3.65 -21.20 9.60
C PHE A 338 4.28 -19.96 8.94
N GLU A 339 3.59 -18.83 8.96
CA GLU A 339 4.13 -17.56 8.45
C GLU A 339 5.32 -17.12 9.30
N TRP A 340 5.25 -17.30 10.62
CA TRP A 340 6.28 -16.91 11.57
C TRP A 340 7.60 -17.67 11.37
N GLU A 341 7.56 -18.96 11.04
CA GLU A 341 8.76 -19.79 10.83
C GLU A 341 9.60 -19.28 9.64
N ASP A 342 8.97 -18.79 8.59
CA ASP A 342 9.62 -18.28 7.38
C ASP A 342 9.88 -16.77 7.40
N ALA A 343 9.35 -16.05 8.38
CA ALA A 343 9.44 -14.60 8.45
C ALA A 343 10.87 -14.12 8.79
N PRO A 344 11.33 -12.99 8.24
CA PRO A 344 12.58 -12.38 8.63
C PRO A 344 12.53 -11.91 10.09
N ARG A 345 13.71 -11.74 10.69
CA ARG A 345 13.85 -11.43 12.11
C ARG A 345 13.02 -10.22 12.56
N TRP A 346 13.05 -9.12 11.83
CA TRP A 346 12.34 -7.89 12.18
C TRP A 346 10.81 -8.06 12.15
N GLU A 347 10.29 -8.92 11.27
CA GLU A 347 8.85 -9.24 11.22
C GLU A 347 8.44 -10.08 12.42
N ARG A 348 9.29 -11.02 12.84
CA ARG A 348 9.07 -11.80 14.07
C ARG A 348 9.07 -10.92 15.31
N GLU A 349 10.00 -9.97 15.41
CA GLU A 349 10.05 -8.99 16.49
C GLU A 349 8.77 -8.13 16.55
N LEU A 350 8.26 -7.68 15.39
CA LEU A 350 6.99 -6.95 15.30
C LEU A 350 5.81 -7.82 15.74
N ASP A 351 5.82 -9.09 15.38
CA ASP A 351 4.77 -10.05 15.71
C ASP A 351 4.74 -10.38 17.20
N ASP A 352 5.91 -10.63 17.80
CA ASP A 352 6.06 -10.86 19.24
C ASP A 352 5.53 -9.67 20.07
N GLU A 353 5.87 -8.44 19.66
CA GLU A 353 5.33 -7.23 20.30
C GLU A 353 3.83 -7.07 20.08
N SER A 354 3.30 -7.48 18.92
CA SER A 354 1.85 -7.49 18.64
C SER A 354 1.11 -8.44 19.58
N HIS A 355 1.63 -9.65 19.76
CA HIS A 355 1.06 -10.64 20.70
C HIS A 355 1.07 -10.12 22.14
N LYS A 356 2.17 -9.52 22.58
CA LYS A 356 2.31 -8.93 23.91
C LYS A 356 1.26 -7.83 24.15
N ARG A 357 1.06 -6.91 23.18
CA ARG A 357 0.04 -5.85 23.30
C ARG A 357 -1.38 -6.41 23.35
N ILE A 358 -1.68 -7.47 22.60
CA ILE A 358 -3.00 -8.14 22.65
C ILE A 358 -3.20 -8.76 24.04
N GLN A 359 -2.19 -9.46 24.58
CA GLN A 359 -2.27 -10.07 25.91
C GLN A 359 -2.51 -9.01 27.00
N GLU A 360 -1.71 -7.94 27.01
CA GLU A 360 -1.85 -6.84 27.98
C GLU A 360 -3.24 -6.16 27.93
N ARG A 361 -3.88 -6.11 26.76
CA ARG A 361 -5.26 -5.58 26.62
C ARG A 361 -6.31 -6.53 27.18
N ASN A 362 -6.13 -7.83 26.99
CA ASN A 362 -7.07 -8.84 27.50
C ASN A 362 -7.02 -9.01 29.01
N GLU A 363 -5.92 -8.58 29.66
CA GLU A 363 -5.73 -8.62 31.11
C GLU A 363 -6.28 -7.37 31.85
N ARG A 364 -6.62 -6.30 31.11
CA ARG A 364 -7.23 -5.06 31.65
C ARG A 364 -8.75 -5.12 31.65
#